data_2d13d89723c823833e75c868ad2a4444
#
_entry.id   2d13d89723c823833e75c868ad2a4444
#
_cell.length_a   1.000
_cell.length_b   1.000
_cell.length_c   1.000
_cell.angle_alpha   90.00
_cell.angle_beta   90.00
_cell.angle_gamma   90.00
#
_symmetry.space_group_name_H-M   'P 1'
#
loop_
_entity.id
_entity.type
_entity.pdbx_description
1 polymer ?
#
loop_
_entity_poly.entity_id
_entity_poly.type
_entity_poly.pdbx_seq_one_letter_code
_entity_poly.pdbx_strand_id
1 'polypeptide(L)'
;MEKYLLAMDAGTGSVRAVIFSTDGTQVGVAQQEWTHNEDPRWPGSMDFAWEHNWDLARGCVRDVLAKTGIAPESIAAVSTTCMREGILLYDKDGNEIWACANVDARSDDEVGQLIAMNPELEAELYRESGQTYALGALPRLLWVKNKMPEVYEKTARIGMFNDWLIYKLTGEMAIEPSNGSTTGIMDLKTRTWDPSIAERCGLRTDIFGPVKECGEIAGHVSAKGAADTGLAEGTPVVVGGGDCQLGMIGVNACEPGQAGVFGGSFWQYEFNTDSGATDPKCRVRVNCHAAPGVWQYEALAFKPGLVMRWFRDGFCQAEKEQAKAEGRDVYDIMNEHAKDIPAGSYGMLCCFSDVMNYIHWTHAAPTFTNFELEPEKFNKYTFYRAILENTALLVRGHIELVREATGNEPDELVFAGGASKSPLWAQIVADVTGKRVKVPVVKEATALGAAILAGYGVGIYPSIAEGAASVVKWDRTFEPNPDNAPVYEELYQTWRKVYKQQFELSEAGVTKGMWRAPGL
;
A
#
# COMPACT_ATOMS: atom_id res chain seq x y z
N MET A 1 -17.56 -16.75 -27.40
CA MET A 1 -16.73 -15.53 -27.45
C MET A 1 -15.83 -15.61 -26.24
N GLU A 2 -14.54 -15.40 -26.41
CA GLU A 2 -13.58 -15.36 -25.28
C GLU A 2 -13.94 -14.21 -24.35
N LYS A 3 -13.81 -14.42 -23.04
CA LYS A 3 -14.17 -13.42 -22.03
C LYS A 3 -12.92 -12.86 -21.36
N TYR A 4 -12.95 -11.59 -21.07
CA TYR A 4 -11.87 -10.85 -20.45
C TYR A 4 -12.37 -10.09 -19.21
N LEU A 5 -11.46 -9.76 -18.33
CA LEU A 5 -11.68 -8.97 -17.13
C LEU A 5 -10.86 -7.68 -17.23
N LEU A 6 -11.48 -6.55 -16.92
CA LEU A 6 -10.80 -5.25 -16.95
C LEU A 6 -10.62 -4.73 -15.51
N ALA A 7 -9.41 -4.32 -15.19
CA ALA A 7 -9.08 -3.64 -13.95
C ALA A 7 -8.71 -2.18 -14.21
N MET A 8 -9.28 -1.24 -13.46
CA MET A 8 -8.82 0.16 -13.41
C MET A 8 -8.09 0.38 -12.09
N ASP A 9 -6.86 0.89 -12.15
CA ASP A 9 -6.00 1.10 -11.00
C ASP A 9 -5.59 2.58 -10.91
N ALA A 10 -6.08 3.27 -9.89
CA ALA A 10 -5.81 4.68 -9.58
C ALA A 10 -4.74 4.79 -8.48
N GLY A 11 -3.47 4.61 -8.83
CA GLY A 11 -2.36 4.75 -7.89
C GLY A 11 -2.00 6.21 -7.58
N THR A 12 -1.05 6.43 -6.66
CA THR A 12 -0.64 7.79 -6.24
C THR A 12 -0.10 8.63 -7.39
N GLY A 13 0.71 8.07 -8.28
CA GLY A 13 1.37 8.83 -9.37
C GLY A 13 0.88 8.49 -10.78
N SER A 14 -0.07 7.60 -10.93
CA SER A 14 -0.56 7.18 -12.24
C SER A 14 -1.90 6.46 -12.16
N VAL A 15 -2.62 6.47 -13.28
CA VAL A 15 -3.79 5.62 -13.49
C VAL A 15 -3.51 4.65 -14.63
N ARG A 16 -4.03 3.42 -14.51
CA ARG A 16 -3.92 2.41 -15.56
C ARG A 16 -5.20 1.63 -15.75
N ALA A 17 -5.37 1.10 -16.96
CA ALA A 17 -6.36 0.10 -17.28
C ALA A 17 -5.65 -1.15 -17.79
N VAL A 18 -5.98 -2.30 -17.21
CA VAL A 18 -5.34 -3.58 -17.50
C VAL A 18 -6.40 -4.60 -17.88
N ILE A 19 -6.22 -5.28 -19.00
CA ILE A 19 -7.10 -6.38 -19.43
C ILE A 19 -6.40 -7.69 -19.17
N PHE A 20 -7.12 -8.61 -18.51
CA PHE A 20 -6.70 -9.98 -18.26
C PHE A 20 -7.66 -10.96 -18.95
N SER A 21 -7.11 -12.07 -19.44
CA SER A 21 -7.92 -13.26 -19.72
C SER A 21 -8.34 -13.92 -18.41
N THR A 22 -9.32 -14.81 -18.48
CA THR A 22 -9.87 -15.49 -17.29
C THR A 22 -8.91 -16.48 -16.63
N ASP A 23 -7.75 -16.75 -17.23
CA ASP A 23 -6.65 -17.54 -16.64
C ASP A 23 -5.58 -16.66 -15.94
N GLY A 24 -5.84 -15.34 -15.81
CA GLY A 24 -4.95 -14.38 -15.18
C GLY A 24 -3.82 -13.86 -16.08
N THR A 25 -3.79 -14.22 -17.35
CA THR A 25 -2.79 -13.69 -18.30
C THR A 25 -3.10 -12.24 -18.63
N GLN A 26 -2.14 -11.34 -18.42
CA GLN A 26 -2.25 -9.93 -18.82
C GLN A 26 -2.21 -9.82 -20.35
N VAL A 27 -3.31 -9.36 -20.96
CA VAL A 27 -3.46 -9.22 -22.41
C VAL A 27 -3.03 -7.83 -22.88
N GLY A 28 -3.31 -6.81 -22.08
CA GLY A 28 -2.95 -5.44 -22.41
C GLY A 28 -2.96 -4.50 -21.22
N VAL A 29 -2.22 -3.40 -21.37
CA VAL A 29 -2.17 -2.32 -20.39
C VAL A 29 -2.04 -0.98 -21.09
N ALA A 30 -2.74 0.01 -20.56
CA ALA A 30 -2.53 1.42 -20.86
C ALA A 30 -2.40 2.19 -19.55
N GLN A 31 -1.47 3.14 -19.50
CA GLN A 31 -1.15 3.91 -18.30
C GLN A 31 -0.93 5.36 -18.66
N GLN A 32 -1.36 6.26 -17.78
CA GLN A 32 -1.08 7.68 -17.81
C GLN A 32 -0.57 8.13 -16.44
N GLU A 33 0.44 8.99 -16.43
CA GLU A 33 0.91 9.62 -15.20
C GLU A 33 0.03 10.81 -14.86
N TRP A 34 -0.18 11.03 -13.56
CA TRP A 34 -0.81 12.23 -13.03
C TRP A 34 0.00 12.79 -11.87
N THR A 35 -0.22 14.06 -11.58
CA THR A 35 0.45 14.76 -10.48
C THR A 35 -0.61 15.42 -9.60
N HIS A 36 -0.31 15.51 -8.33
CA HIS A 36 -1.10 16.26 -7.38
C HIS A 36 -0.46 17.62 -7.17
N ASN A 37 -1.27 18.68 -7.16
CA ASN A 37 -0.78 20.03 -7.08
C ASN A 37 -0.83 20.52 -5.64
N GLU A 38 0.27 21.12 -5.18
CA GLU A 38 0.28 21.88 -3.93
C GLU A 38 -0.34 23.26 -4.15
N ASP A 39 -1.28 23.64 -3.32
CA ASP A 39 -1.78 25.03 -3.24
C ASP A 39 -0.82 25.84 -2.37
N PRO A 40 -0.14 26.88 -2.87
CA PRO A 40 0.80 27.69 -2.10
C PRO A 40 0.21 28.33 -0.83
N ARG A 41 -1.12 28.47 -0.75
CA ARG A 41 -1.82 28.96 0.44
C ARG A 41 -1.85 27.93 1.56
N TRP A 42 -1.69 26.67 1.22
CA TRP A 42 -1.84 25.52 2.10
C TRP A 42 -0.65 24.56 1.94
N PRO A 43 0.51 24.85 2.57
CA PRO A 43 1.69 24.00 2.48
C PRO A 43 1.38 22.55 2.87
N GLY A 44 1.93 21.60 2.12
CA GLY A 44 1.66 20.17 2.29
C GLY A 44 0.36 19.69 1.65
N SER A 45 -0.41 20.58 1.00
CA SER A 45 -1.60 20.19 0.25
C SER A 45 -1.24 19.40 -1.01
N MET A 46 -2.08 18.40 -1.34
CA MET A 46 -1.97 17.60 -2.57
C MET A 46 -3.37 17.45 -3.15
N ASP A 47 -3.79 18.47 -3.92
CA ASP A 47 -5.11 18.52 -4.52
C ASP A 47 -5.25 17.46 -5.62
N PHE A 48 -6.40 16.78 -5.63
CA PHE A 48 -6.74 15.81 -6.67
C PHE A 48 -7.64 16.48 -7.72
N ALA A 49 -7.12 16.65 -8.92
CA ALA A 49 -7.81 17.29 -10.05
C ALA A 49 -8.78 16.30 -10.72
N TRP A 50 -9.93 16.02 -10.08
CA TRP A 50 -10.86 14.94 -10.45
C TRP A 50 -11.34 14.96 -11.90
N GLU A 51 -11.58 16.13 -12.50
CA GLU A 51 -12.02 16.24 -13.91
C GLU A 51 -10.89 15.80 -14.86
N HIS A 52 -9.70 16.37 -14.69
CA HIS A 52 -8.52 16.02 -15.48
C HIS A 52 -8.13 14.54 -15.28
N ASN A 53 -8.15 14.07 -14.03
CA ASN A 53 -7.77 12.71 -13.70
C ASN A 53 -8.79 11.68 -14.23
N TRP A 54 -10.09 12.05 -14.33
CA TRP A 54 -11.07 11.23 -15.02
C TRP A 54 -10.78 11.15 -16.53
N ASP A 55 -10.38 12.25 -17.15
CA ASP A 55 -9.99 12.24 -18.57
C ASP A 55 -8.83 11.28 -18.84
N LEU A 56 -7.83 11.24 -17.96
CA LEU A 56 -6.73 10.28 -18.04
C LEU A 56 -7.21 8.84 -17.81
N ALA A 57 -8.04 8.60 -16.80
CA ALA A 57 -8.55 7.28 -16.47
C ALA A 57 -9.39 6.66 -17.59
N ARG A 58 -10.36 7.43 -18.12
CA ARG A 58 -11.18 6.98 -19.26
C ARG A 58 -10.36 6.81 -20.55
N GLY A 59 -9.31 7.64 -20.71
CA GLY A 59 -8.35 7.51 -21.80
C GLY A 59 -7.62 6.17 -21.76
N CYS A 60 -7.14 5.74 -20.57
CA CYS A 60 -6.49 4.44 -20.42
C CYS A 60 -7.41 3.27 -20.82
N VAL A 61 -8.71 3.33 -20.50
CA VAL A 61 -9.65 2.27 -20.90
C VAL A 61 -9.81 2.23 -22.42
N ARG A 62 -10.00 3.37 -23.08
CA ARG A 62 -10.06 3.46 -24.55
C ARG A 62 -8.78 2.94 -25.20
N ASP A 63 -7.65 3.35 -24.68
CA ASP A 63 -6.35 3.00 -25.23
C ASP A 63 -6.06 1.50 -25.12
N VAL A 64 -6.40 0.85 -24.00
CA VAL A 64 -6.16 -0.58 -23.84
C VAL A 64 -7.09 -1.40 -24.73
N LEU A 65 -8.35 -1.00 -24.91
CA LEU A 65 -9.29 -1.63 -25.85
C LEU A 65 -8.76 -1.48 -27.29
N ALA A 66 -8.35 -0.29 -27.70
CA ALA A 66 -7.79 -0.04 -29.02
C ALA A 66 -6.50 -0.83 -29.28
N LYS A 67 -5.58 -0.88 -28.30
CA LYS A 67 -4.31 -1.63 -28.41
C LYS A 67 -4.49 -3.12 -28.54
N THR A 68 -5.47 -3.68 -27.85
CA THR A 68 -5.72 -5.13 -27.82
C THR A 68 -6.65 -5.59 -28.94
N GLY A 69 -7.47 -4.69 -29.48
CA GLY A 69 -8.54 -5.01 -30.43
C GLY A 69 -9.67 -5.85 -29.83
N ILE A 70 -9.75 -5.93 -28.51
CA ILE A 70 -10.82 -6.67 -27.81
C ILE A 70 -12.12 -5.90 -27.95
N ALA A 71 -13.16 -6.59 -28.41
CA ALA A 71 -14.49 -6.02 -28.49
C ALA A 71 -15.02 -5.70 -27.09
N PRO A 72 -15.63 -4.51 -26.85
CA PRO A 72 -16.15 -4.13 -25.55
C PRO A 72 -17.11 -5.15 -24.91
N GLU A 73 -17.89 -5.86 -25.75
CA GLU A 73 -18.84 -6.90 -25.33
C GLU A 73 -18.15 -8.19 -24.83
N SER A 74 -16.84 -8.32 -25.08
CA SER A 74 -16.02 -9.43 -24.57
C SER A 74 -15.53 -9.17 -23.15
N ILE A 75 -15.62 -7.93 -22.64
CA ILE A 75 -15.33 -7.61 -21.24
C ILE A 75 -16.50 -8.13 -20.39
N ALA A 76 -16.25 -9.19 -19.65
CA ALA A 76 -17.26 -9.85 -18.82
C ALA A 76 -17.60 -9.03 -17.56
N ALA A 77 -16.62 -8.34 -16.99
CA ALA A 77 -16.77 -7.44 -15.85
C ALA A 77 -15.60 -6.46 -15.75
N VAL A 78 -15.87 -5.34 -15.09
CA VAL A 78 -14.87 -4.34 -14.68
C VAL A 78 -14.77 -4.34 -13.15
N SER A 79 -13.58 -4.20 -12.60
CA SER A 79 -13.38 -3.84 -11.19
C SER A 79 -12.33 -2.74 -11.07
N THR A 80 -12.30 -2.11 -9.91
CA THR A 80 -11.47 -0.92 -9.68
C THR A 80 -10.60 -1.12 -8.45
N THR A 81 -9.48 -0.42 -8.41
CA THR A 81 -8.60 -0.33 -7.25
C THR A 81 -7.99 1.05 -7.17
N CYS A 82 -7.54 1.45 -6.00
CA CYS A 82 -6.98 2.78 -5.85
C CYS A 82 -5.99 2.88 -4.69
N MET A 83 -5.20 3.98 -4.72
CA MET A 83 -4.50 4.49 -3.53
C MET A 83 -5.50 4.71 -2.40
N ARG A 84 -5.09 4.39 -1.18
CA ARG A 84 -5.92 4.54 0.03
C ARG A 84 -5.77 5.94 0.61
N GLU A 85 -6.49 6.23 1.69
CA GLU A 85 -6.49 7.46 2.49
C GLU A 85 -6.95 8.75 1.78
N GLY A 86 -6.82 8.86 0.47
CA GLY A 86 -7.35 10.01 -0.27
C GLY A 86 -8.88 10.05 -0.24
N ILE A 87 -9.45 11.24 -0.12
CA ILE A 87 -10.91 11.42 0.00
C ILE A 87 -11.45 12.41 -1.03
N LEU A 88 -12.73 12.20 -1.39
CA LEU A 88 -13.53 13.15 -2.17
C LEU A 88 -14.78 13.51 -1.38
N LEU A 89 -15.24 14.75 -1.56
CA LEU A 89 -16.50 15.24 -1.01
C LEU A 89 -17.45 15.56 -2.15
N TYR A 90 -18.70 15.15 -1.99
CA TYR A 90 -19.77 15.35 -2.96
C TYR A 90 -20.89 16.21 -2.39
N ASP A 91 -21.51 17.03 -3.25
CA ASP A 91 -22.74 17.71 -2.92
C ASP A 91 -23.97 16.79 -3.01
N LYS A 92 -25.16 17.34 -2.71
CA LYS A 92 -26.42 16.61 -2.77
C LYS A 92 -26.81 16.15 -4.19
N ASP A 93 -26.25 16.77 -5.22
CA ASP A 93 -26.52 16.46 -6.61
C ASP A 93 -25.49 15.46 -7.19
N GLY A 94 -24.52 15.02 -6.35
CA GLY A 94 -23.47 14.06 -6.70
C GLY A 94 -22.27 14.68 -7.42
N ASN A 95 -22.14 16.01 -7.41
CA ASN A 95 -20.96 16.66 -7.98
C ASN A 95 -19.80 16.62 -7.00
N GLU A 96 -18.60 16.34 -7.50
CA GLU A 96 -17.37 16.48 -6.71
C GLU A 96 -17.14 17.96 -6.37
N ILE A 97 -16.94 18.29 -5.10
CA ILE A 97 -16.75 19.66 -4.62
C ILE A 97 -15.41 19.89 -3.92
N TRP A 98 -14.73 18.81 -3.54
CA TRP A 98 -13.38 18.85 -2.98
C TRP A 98 -12.75 17.46 -2.99
N ALA A 99 -11.42 17.40 -3.16
CA ALA A 99 -10.69 16.14 -3.09
C ALA A 99 -9.21 16.37 -2.76
N CYS A 100 -8.62 15.44 -2.02
CA CYS A 100 -7.17 15.40 -1.78
C CYS A 100 -6.62 13.98 -1.95
N ALA A 101 -5.36 13.91 -2.41
CA ALA A 101 -4.65 12.65 -2.56
C ALA A 101 -4.23 12.04 -1.20
N ASN A 102 -3.81 10.78 -1.22
CA ASN A 102 -3.33 10.07 -0.02
C ASN A 102 -2.13 10.73 0.67
N VAL A 103 -1.25 11.35 -0.10
CA VAL A 103 -0.02 12.03 0.40
C VAL A 103 -0.26 13.46 0.90
N ASP A 104 -1.51 13.90 0.97
CA ASP A 104 -1.89 15.21 1.48
C ASP A 104 -1.62 15.33 2.97
N ALA A 105 -0.82 16.32 3.35
CA ALA A 105 -0.40 16.59 4.73
C ALA A 105 -0.85 17.97 5.24
N ARG A 106 -1.82 18.64 4.56
CA ARG A 106 -2.28 20.00 4.92
C ARG A 106 -2.97 20.10 6.28
N SER A 107 -3.45 18.99 6.82
CA SER A 107 -4.21 18.93 8.07
C SER A 107 -3.37 18.68 9.32
N ASP A 108 -2.10 19.05 9.28
CA ASP A 108 -1.14 18.91 10.38
C ASP A 108 -1.62 19.60 11.66
N ASP A 109 -2.07 20.85 11.55
CA ASP A 109 -2.64 21.62 12.66
C ASP A 109 -3.90 20.95 13.25
N GLU A 110 -4.73 20.33 12.42
CA GLU A 110 -5.97 19.67 12.83
C GLU A 110 -5.69 18.35 13.57
N VAL A 111 -4.63 17.64 13.25
CA VAL A 111 -4.15 16.51 14.08
C VAL A 111 -3.82 17.02 15.47
N GLY A 112 -3.04 18.10 15.58
CA GLY A 112 -2.72 18.73 16.85
C GLY A 112 -3.96 19.20 17.63
N GLN A 113 -4.98 19.73 16.94
CA GLN A 113 -6.25 20.14 17.54
C GLN A 113 -7.02 18.95 18.12
N LEU A 114 -7.10 17.84 17.38
CA LEU A 114 -7.77 16.60 17.86
C LEU A 114 -7.07 16.03 19.09
N ILE A 115 -5.73 15.97 19.10
CA ILE A 115 -4.94 15.52 20.25
C ILE A 115 -5.16 16.46 21.46
N ALA A 116 -5.15 17.78 21.25
CA ALA A 116 -5.36 18.76 22.31
C ALA A 116 -6.78 18.72 22.89
N MET A 117 -7.79 18.37 22.07
CA MET A 117 -9.18 18.25 22.51
C MET A 117 -9.35 17.10 23.51
N ASN A 118 -8.75 15.95 23.23
CA ASN A 118 -8.73 14.79 24.13
C ASN A 118 -7.52 13.90 23.79
N PRO A 119 -6.45 13.92 24.61
CA PRO A 119 -5.23 13.13 24.35
C PRO A 119 -5.42 11.61 24.31
N GLU A 120 -6.46 11.09 24.98
CA GLU A 120 -6.74 9.64 25.00
C GLU A 120 -7.60 9.19 23.81
N LEU A 121 -8.27 10.11 23.14
CA LEU A 121 -9.27 9.81 22.12
C LEU A 121 -8.67 9.05 20.93
N GLU A 122 -7.49 9.41 20.47
CA GLU A 122 -6.83 8.73 19.35
C GLU A 122 -6.64 7.23 19.61
N ALA A 123 -6.16 6.87 20.82
CA ALA A 123 -6.00 5.48 21.20
C ALA A 123 -7.33 4.75 21.38
N GLU A 124 -8.39 5.45 21.83
CA GLU A 124 -9.75 4.90 21.89
C GLU A 124 -10.28 4.59 20.49
N LEU A 125 -10.21 5.56 19.58
CA LEU A 125 -10.66 5.42 18.18
C LEU A 125 -9.85 4.36 17.43
N TYR A 126 -8.55 4.26 17.70
CA TYR A 126 -7.72 3.19 17.13
C TYR A 126 -8.25 1.80 17.49
N ARG A 127 -8.73 1.56 18.71
CA ARG A 127 -9.28 0.25 19.11
C ARG A 127 -10.53 -0.13 18.33
N GLU A 128 -11.26 0.84 17.80
CA GLU A 128 -12.47 0.65 16.98
C GLU A 128 -12.15 0.57 15.50
N SER A 129 -11.31 1.48 15.00
CA SER A 129 -11.06 1.70 13.58
C SER A 129 -9.72 1.15 13.06
N GLY A 130 -8.77 0.82 13.94
CA GLY A 130 -7.41 0.41 13.56
C GLY A 130 -6.54 1.54 13.02
N GLN A 131 -7.00 2.82 13.07
CA GLN A 131 -6.35 3.98 12.49
C GLN A 131 -5.98 5.02 13.55
N THR A 132 -4.88 5.75 13.30
CA THR A 132 -4.51 6.97 14.02
C THR A 132 -4.96 8.20 13.23
N TYR A 133 -4.79 9.41 13.79
CA TYR A 133 -5.17 10.64 13.09
C TYR A 133 -4.31 10.95 11.87
N ALA A 134 -3.01 10.63 11.94
CA ALA A 134 -2.07 10.96 10.89
C ALA A 134 -2.49 10.38 9.53
N LEU A 135 -2.63 11.23 8.52
CA LEU A 135 -3.06 10.90 7.15
C LEU A 135 -4.51 10.37 7.03
N GLY A 136 -5.28 10.30 8.11
CA GLY A 136 -6.66 9.85 8.11
C GLY A 136 -7.67 10.89 7.59
N ALA A 137 -8.92 10.47 7.40
CA ALA A 137 -9.98 11.37 6.95
C ALA A 137 -10.46 12.35 8.03
N LEU A 138 -10.37 11.99 9.32
CA LEU A 138 -10.83 12.83 10.43
C LEU A 138 -10.17 14.22 10.44
N PRO A 139 -8.82 14.36 10.46
CA PRO A 139 -8.19 15.67 10.43
C PRO A 139 -8.42 16.40 9.11
N ARG A 140 -8.54 15.70 7.98
CA ARG A 140 -8.86 16.32 6.67
C ARG A 140 -10.26 16.90 6.64
N LEU A 141 -11.25 16.21 7.17
CA LEU A 141 -12.62 16.74 7.32
C LEU A 141 -12.67 17.94 8.28
N LEU A 142 -11.88 17.90 9.37
CA LEU A 142 -11.78 19.02 10.30
C LEU A 142 -11.11 20.23 9.62
N TRP A 143 -10.09 19.99 8.78
CA TRP A 143 -9.47 21.03 7.97
C TRP A 143 -10.49 21.67 7.02
N VAL A 144 -11.29 20.87 6.30
CA VAL A 144 -12.34 21.42 5.41
C VAL A 144 -13.35 22.24 6.21
N LYS A 145 -13.77 21.75 7.38
CA LYS A 145 -14.65 22.50 8.28
C LYS A 145 -14.07 23.86 8.69
N ASN A 146 -12.78 23.88 9.06
CA ASN A 146 -12.10 25.08 9.55
C ASN A 146 -11.74 26.07 8.45
N LYS A 147 -11.29 25.60 7.30
CA LYS A 147 -10.70 26.45 6.24
C LYS A 147 -11.62 26.64 5.04
N MET A 148 -12.57 25.74 4.82
CA MET A 148 -13.52 25.78 3.71
C MET A 148 -14.97 25.49 4.18
N PRO A 149 -15.51 26.28 5.13
CA PRO A 149 -16.81 25.98 5.76
C PRO A 149 -17.95 25.88 4.74
N GLU A 150 -17.91 26.64 3.65
CA GLU A 150 -18.93 26.57 2.59
C GLU A 150 -18.92 25.21 1.87
N VAL A 151 -17.74 24.59 1.68
CA VAL A 151 -17.60 23.25 1.13
C VAL A 151 -18.11 22.24 2.14
N TYR A 152 -17.70 22.38 3.41
CA TYR A 152 -18.14 21.48 4.48
C TYR A 152 -19.66 21.43 4.61
N GLU A 153 -20.33 22.58 4.61
CA GLU A 153 -21.80 22.66 4.71
C GLU A 153 -22.52 22.08 3.47
N LYS A 154 -21.93 22.21 2.27
CA LYS A 154 -22.48 21.62 1.04
C LYS A 154 -22.24 20.12 0.93
N THR A 155 -21.32 19.57 1.72
CA THR A 155 -20.99 18.16 1.65
C THR A 155 -22.20 17.31 2.02
N ALA A 156 -22.65 16.48 1.11
CA ALA A 156 -23.71 15.51 1.33
C ALA A 156 -23.14 14.09 1.47
N ARG A 157 -21.93 13.83 0.94
CA ARG A 157 -21.30 12.52 1.00
C ARG A 157 -19.78 12.59 0.95
N ILE A 158 -19.12 11.73 1.72
CA ILE A 158 -17.70 11.40 1.58
C ILE A 158 -17.54 10.17 0.69
N GLY A 159 -16.51 10.16 -0.13
CA GLY A 159 -16.08 9.01 -0.93
C GLY A 159 -14.56 8.90 -0.98
N MET A 160 -14.09 7.80 -1.56
CA MET A 160 -12.68 7.53 -1.83
C MET A 160 -12.48 7.24 -3.33
N PHE A 161 -11.26 6.99 -3.75
CA PHE A 161 -10.99 6.88 -5.20
C PHE A 161 -11.50 5.61 -5.85
N ASN A 162 -11.67 4.52 -5.09
CA ASN A 162 -12.26 3.29 -5.62
C ASN A 162 -13.75 3.51 -5.99
N ASP A 163 -14.51 4.04 -5.06
CA ASP A 163 -15.93 4.36 -5.26
C ASP A 163 -16.13 5.52 -6.25
N TRP A 164 -15.18 6.48 -6.34
CA TRP A 164 -15.19 7.49 -7.39
C TRP A 164 -15.10 6.89 -8.80
N LEU A 165 -14.20 5.92 -9.03
CA LEU A 165 -14.14 5.22 -10.33
C LEU A 165 -15.43 4.46 -10.61
N ILE A 166 -15.97 3.76 -9.62
CA ILE A 166 -17.27 3.05 -9.73
C ILE A 166 -18.38 4.04 -10.08
N TYR A 167 -18.44 5.17 -9.37
CA TYR A 167 -19.44 6.22 -9.63
C TYR A 167 -19.35 6.78 -11.04
N LYS A 168 -18.14 7.07 -11.53
CA LYS A 168 -17.93 7.54 -12.92
C LYS A 168 -18.41 6.52 -13.98
N LEU A 169 -18.27 5.22 -13.70
CA LEU A 169 -18.71 4.16 -14.61
C LEU A 169 -20.22 3.92 -14.56
N THR A 170 -20.80 3.94 -13.36
CA THR A 170 -22.16 3.41 -13.13
C THR A 170 -23.19 4.48 -12.77
N GLY A 171 -22.77 5.55 -12.11
CA GLY A 171 -23.64 6.50 -11.42
C GLY A 171 -24.04 6.07 -10.00
N GLU A 172 -23.57 4.92 -9.52
CA GLU A 172 -23.86 4.40 -8.18
C GLU A 172 -22.74 4.76 -7.22
N MET A 173 -23.10 5.22 -6.02
CA MET A 173 -22.16 5.53 -4.94
C MET A 173 -22.27 4.52 -3.81
N ALA A 174 -21.22 3.75 -3.59
CA ALA A 174 -21.07 2.89 -2.43
C ALA A 174 -19.60 2.76 -2.07
N ILE A 175 -19.26 2.93 -0.79
CA ILE A 175 -17.91 2.66 -0.31
C ILE A 175 -17.75 1.18 0.01
N GLU A 176 -16.51 0.71 0.05
CA GLU A 176 -16.21 -0.66 0.45
C GLU A 176 -15.26 -0.68 1.67
N PRO A 177 -15.24 -1.78 2.46
CA PRO A 177 -14.55 -1.80 3.73
C PRO A 177 -13.03 -1.63 3.65
N SER A 178 -12.35 -2.11 2.59
CA SER A 178 -10.89 -2.09 2.53
C SER A 178 -10.32 -0.67 2.42
N ASN A 179 -10.98 0.21 1.66
CA ASN A 179 -10.67 1.65 1.66
C ASN A 179 -11.35 2.38 2.82
N GLY A 180 -12.64 2.09 3.07
CA GLY A 180 -13.40 2.75 4.12
C GLY A 180 -12.76 2.66 5.49
N SER A 181 -12.15 1.52 5.84
CA SER A 181 -11.44 1.36 7.12
C SER A 181 -10.24 2.30 7.25
N THR A 182 -9.59 2.69 6.15
CA THR A 182 -8.45 3.62 6.19
C THR A 182 -8.84 5.07 6.51
N THR A 183 -10.14 5.39 6.49
CA THR A 183 -10.65 6.72 6.89
C THR A 183 -10.51 6.99 8.39
N GLY A 184 -10.44 5.93 9.21
CA GLY A 184 -10.53 6.02 10.67
C GLY A 184 -11.97 6.25 11.19
N ILE A 185 -13.00 6.14 10.32
CA ILE A 185 -14.42 6.36 10.68
C ILE A 185 -15.25 5.07 10.53
N MET A 186 -14.63 4.00 10.12
CA MET A 186 -15.29 2.70 9.98
C MET A 186 -14.95 1.80 11.17
N ASP A 187 -15.95 1.17 11.76
CA ASP A 187 -15.76 0.15 12.78
C ASP A 187 -15.29 -1.15 12.12
N LEU A 188 -14.14 -1.67 12.58
CA LEU A 188 -13.51 -2.85 11.99
C LEU A 188 -14.36 -4.12 12.17
N LYS A 189 -15.10 -4.26 13.28
CA LYS A 189 -15.85 -5.48 13.58
C LYS A 189 -17.06 -5.61 12.68
N THR A 190 -17.76 -4.51 12.49
CA THR A 190 -18.96 -4.46 11.64
C THR A 190 -18.64 -4.22 10.17
N ARG A 191 -17.41 -3.80 9.85
CA ARG A 191 -16.96 -3.45 8.49
C ARG A 191 -17.84 -2.37 7.83
N THR A 192 -18.36 -1.46 8.63
CA THR A 192 -19.23 -0.36 8.18
C THR A 192 -18.94 0.92 8.93
N TRP A 193 -19.52 2.03 8.46
CA TRP A 193 -19.38 3.32 9.12
C TRP A 193 -19.84 3.29 10.58
N ASP A 194 -19.05 3.93 11.44
CA ASP A 194 -19.45 4.35 12.78
C ASP A 194 -19.47 5.88 12.86
N PRO A 195 -20.60 6.54 12.60
CA PRO A 195 -20.70 7.99 12.65
C PRO A 195 -20.37 8.59 14.02
N SER A 196 -20.43 7.80 15.10
CA SER A 196 -20.08 8.27 16.44
C SER A 196 -18.60 8.63 16.58
N ILE A 197 -17.74 8.02 15.78
CA ILE A 197 -16.32 8.39 15.68
C ILE A 197 -16.17 9.84 15.18
N ALA A 198 -16.87 10.19 14.12
CA ALA A 198 -16.87 11.56 13.59
C ALA A 198 -17.48 12.55 14.61
N GLU A 199 -18.56 12.17 15.29
CA GLU A 199 -19.19 12.99 16.32
C GLU A 199 -18.24 13.33 17.48
N ARG A 200 -17.49 12.32 17.97
CA ARG A 200 -16.47 12.50 19.02
C ARG A 200 -15.34 13.45 18.59
N CYS A 201 -15.10 13.60 17.29
CA CYS A 201 -14.16 14.55 16.71
C CYS A 201 -14.81 15.90 16.32
N GLY A 202 -16.07 16.13 16.71
CA GLY A 202 -16.82 17.36 16.40
C GLY A 202 -17.19 17.53 14.93
N LEU A 203 -17.35 16.42 14.19
CA LEU A 203 -17.65 16.38 12.76
C LEU A 203 -19.11 15.92 12.51
N ARG A 204 -19.60 16.17 11.31
CA ARG A 204 -20.93 15.74 10.86
C ARG A 204 -21.04 14.22 10.77
N THR A 205 -22.25 13.73 11.05
CA THR A 205 -22.58 12.28 11.07
C THR A 205 -23.48 11.85 9.92
N ASP A 206 -23.87 12.78 9.05
CA ASP A 206 -24.88 12.58 7.98
C ASP A 206 -24.28 12.52 6.57
N ILE A 207 -22.95 12.39 6.46
CA ILE A 207 -22.24 12.37 5.16
C ILE A 207 -21.78 10.97 4.75
N PHE A 208 -22.17 9.93 5.46
CA PHE A 208 -21.74 8.54 5.23
C PHE A 208 -22.74 7.80 4.34
N GLY A 209 -22.25 7.24 3.24
CA GLY A 209 -23.05 6.53 2.25
C GLY A 209 -23.19 5.04 2.54
N PRO A 210 -23.89 4.29 1.65
CA PRO A 210 -24.02 2.85 1.76
C PRO A 210 -22.64 2.17 1.63
N VAL A 211 -22.50 1.03 2.29
CA VAL A 211 -21.34 0.15 2.20
C VAL A 211 -21.70 -1.10 1.42
N LYS A 212 -20.84 -1.52 0.49
CA LYS A 212 -20.90 -2.81 -0.21
C LYS A 212 -19.59 -3.55 -0.01
N GLU A 213 -19.66 -4.87 0.17
CA GLU A 213 -18.44 -5.68 0.27
C GLU A 213 -17.73 -5.78 -1.08
N CYS A 214 -16.41 -5.93 -1.05
CA CYS A 214 -15.61 -6.18 -2.24
C CYS A 214 -16.07 -7.48 -2.92
N GLY A 215 -16.13 -7.48 -4.24
CA GLY A 215 -16.64 -8.61 -5.02
C GLY A 215 -18.16 -8.57 -5.28
N GLU A 216 -18.93 -7.71 -4.61
CA GLU A 216 -20.35 -7.49 -4.98
C GLU A 216 -20.47 -6.67 -6.27
N ILE A 217 -21.57 -6.83 -6.98
CA ILE A 217 -21.87 -5.97 -8.13
C ILE A 217 -22.29 -4.58 -7.61
N ALA A 218 -21.47 -3.57 -7.91
CA ALA A 218 -21.78 -2.18 -7.58
C ALA A 218 -22.92 -1.63 -8.43
N GLY A 219 -22.91 -1.96 -9.70
CA GLY A 219 -23.83 -1.52 -10.72
C GLY A 219 -23.39 -2.03 -12.10
N HIS A 220 -23.84 -1.36 -13.13
CA HIS A 220 -23.49 -1.67 -14.52
C HIS A 220 -22.99 -0.40 -15.21
N VAL A 221 -22.11 -0.55 -16.20
CA VAL A 221 -21.65 0.59 -17.00
C VAL A 221 -22.86 1.32 -17.56
N SER A 222 -23.01 2.58 -17.19
CA SER A 222 -24.11 3.43 -17.64
C SER A 222 -23.89 3.91 -19.08
N ALA A 223 -24.92 4.46 -19.73
CA ALA A 223 -24.78 5.09 -21.04
C ALA A 223 -23.67 6.16 -21.06
N LYS A 224 -23.52 6.95 -19.97
CA LYS A 224 -22.44 7.93 -19.81
C LYS A 224 -21.09 7.24 -19.66
N GLY A 225 -21.00 6.23 -18.80
CA GLY A 225 -19.77 5.44 -18.60
C GLY A 225 -19.30 4.79 -19.90
N ALA A 226 -20.22 4.22 -20.69
CA ALA A 226 -19.94 3.65 -22.00
C ALA A 226 -19.43 4.71 -23.00
N ALA A 227 -20.10 5.86 -23.09
CA ALA A 227 -19.64 6.97 -23.93
C ALA A 227 -18.26 7.52 -23.51
N ASP A 228 -17.98 7.54 -22.21
CA ASP A 228 -16.70 8.02 -21.66
C ASP A 228 -15.54 7.03 -21.90
N THR A 229 -15.76 5.74 -21.79
CA THR A 229 -14.71 4.72 -21.75
C THR A 229 -14.61 3.84 -23.00
N GLY A 230 -15.67 3.76 -23.79
CA GLY A 230 -15.77 2.80 -24.91
C GLY A 230 -16.15 1.38 -24.48
N LEU A 231 -16.44 1.14 -23.19
CA LEU A 231 -17.00 -0.13 -22.71
C LEU A 231 -18.45 -0.31 -23.21
N ALA A 232 -18.91 -1.53 -23.25
CA ALA A 232 -20.31 -1.81 -23.56
C ALA A 232 -21.20 -1.35 -22.40
N GLU A 233 -22.29 -0.63 -22.71
CA GLU A 233 -23.34 -0.31 -21.73
C GLU A 233 -23.89 -1.61 -21.15
N GLY A 234 -24.14 -1.63 -19.83
CA GLY A 234 -24.61 -2.81 -19.13
C GLY A 234 -23.53 -3.81 -18.69
N THR A 235 -22.25 -3.57 -19.01
CA THR A 235 -21.15 -4.39 -18.45
C THR A 235 -21.15 -4.30 -16.92
N PRO A 236 -21.13 -5.44 -16.18
CA PRO A 236 -21.08 -5.43 -14.72
C PRO A 236 -19.84 -4.71 -14.20
N VAL A 237 -20.02 -3.85 -13.20
CA VAL A 237 -18.94 -3.22 -12.43
C VAL A 237 -18.97 -3.81 -11.02
N VAL A 238 -17.90 -4.49 -10.67
CA VAL A 238 -17.74 -5.19 -9.40
C VAL A 238 -16.96 -4.32 -8.43
N VAL A 239 -17.40 -4.24 -7.19
CA VAL A 239 -16.71 -3.50 -6.12
C VAL A 239 -15.31 -4.05 -5.95
N GLY A 240 -14.33 -3.20 -6.17
CA GLY A 240 -12.91 -3.51 -5.97
C GLY A 240 -12.43 -3.20 -4.56
N GLY A 241 -11.30 -2.52 -4.41
CA GLY A 241 -10.75 -2.22 -3.08
C GLY A 241 -9.45 -1.42 -3.10
N GLY A 242 -8.86 -1.26 -1.93
CA GLY A 242 -7.57 -0.62 -1.74
C GLY A 242 -6.43 -1.39 -2.40
N ASP A 243 -5.44 -0.67 -2.87
CA ASP A 243 -4.30 -1.21 -3.63
C ASP A 243 -3.53 -2.32 -2.89
N CYS A 244 -3.26 -2.14 -1.59
CA CYS A 244 -2.55 -3.15 -0.80
C CYS A 244 -3.37 -4.43 -0.62
N GLN A 245 -4.66 -4.30 -0.32
CA GLN A 245 -5.56 -5.43 -0.12
C GLN A 245 -5.77 -6.22 -1.43
N LEU A 246 -5.92 -5.51 -2.54
CA LEU A 246 -6.00 -6.17 -3.85
C LEU A 246 -4.65 -6.73 -4.28
N GLY A 247 -3.54 -6.10 -3.89
CA GLY A 247 -2.21 -6.65 -4.07
C GLY A 247 -2.06 -8.02 -3.41
N MET A 248 -2.59 -8.18 -2.18
CA MET A 248 -2.60 -9.47 -1.47
C MET A 248 -3.42 -10.54 -2.21
N ILE A 249 -4.61 -10.19 -2.74
CA ILE A 249 -5.40 -11.10 -3.58
C ILE A 249 -4.63 -11.47 -4.85
N GLY A 250 -4.01 -10.49 -5.52
CA GLY A 250 -3.27 -10.70 -6.76
C GLY A 250 -1.96 -11.48 -6.62
N VAL A 251 -1.51 -11.74 -5.39
CA VAL A 251 -0.38 -12.64 -5.10
C VAL A 251 -0.81 -13.93 -4.39
N ASN A 252 -2.11 -14.24 -4.37
CA ASN A 252 -2.68 -15.40 -3.70
C ASN A 252 -2.37 -15.46 -2.19
N ALA A 253 -2.52 -14.34 -1.52
CA ALA A 253 -2.41 -14.21 -0.07
C ALA A 253 -3.66 -13.51 0.48
N CYS A 254 -4.83 -14.17 0.43
CA CYS A 254 -6.12 -13.57 0.75
C CYS A 254 -6.89 -14.29 1.87
N GLU A 255 -6.27 -15.25 2.54
CA GLU A 255 -6.86 -16.00 3.65
C GLU A 255 -6.17 -15.66 4.97
N PRO A 256 -6.84 -15.84 6.14
CA PRO A 256 -6.23 -15.67 7.45
C PRO A 256 -4.95 -16.52 7.63
N GLY A 257 -3.94 -15.97 8.29
CA GLY A 257 -2.63 -16.59 8.49
C GLY A 257 -1.64 -16.40 7.33
N GLN A 258 -2.08 -15.91 6.19
CA GLN A 258 -1.20 -15.61 5.06
C GLN A 258 -0.57 -14.23 5.19
N ALA A 259 0.67 -14.08 4.67
CA ALA A 259 1.41 -12.84 4.71
C ALA A 259 2.08 -12.49 3.38
N GLY A 260 2.14 -11.20 3.11
CA GLY A 260 2.84 -10.62 1.96
C GLY A 260 3.87 -9.59 2.37
N VAL A 261 4.93 -9.47 1.59
CA VAL A 261 5.92 -8.40 1.65
C VAL A 261 5.98 -7.72 0.29
N PHE A 262 5.65 -6.45 0.23
CA PHE A 262 5.65 -5.66 -1.01
C PHE A 262 6.84 -4.72 -1.03
N GLY A 263 7.87 -5.06 -1.83
CA GLY A 263 9.12 -4.31 -1.92
C GLY A 263 9.10 -3.25 -3.02
N GLY A 264 8.73 -2.02 -2.67
CA GLY A 264 8.75 -0.83 -3.52
C GLY A 264 9.66 0.27 -2.98
N SER A 265 9.29 1.54 -3.19
CA SER A 265 9.95 2.70 -2.56
C SER A 265 9.85 2.66 -1.04
N PHE A 266 8.69 2.25 -0.57
CA PHE A 266 8.42 1.79 0.80
C PHE A 266 8.24 0.29 0.75
N TRP A 267 8.41 -0.40 1.89
CA TRP A 267 8.07 -1.80 2.00
C TRP A 267 6.92 -1.96 2.96
N GLN A 268 6.00 -2.86 2.59
CA GLN A 268 4.83 -3.18 3.39
C GLN A 268 4.89 -4.65 3.77
N TYR A 269 4.74 -4.93 5.05
CA TYR A 269 4.46 -6.26 5.57
C TYR A 269 2.97 -6.33 5.89
N GLU A 270 2.29 -7.26 5.26
CA GLU A 270 0.86 -7.49 5.39
C GLU A 270 0.62 -8.87 5.99
N PHE A 271 -0.24 -8.95 6.99
CA PHE A 271 -0.63 -10.22 7.62
C PHE A 271 -2.15 -10.29 7.79
N ASN A 272 -2.76 -11.33 7.27
CA ASN A 272 -4.21 -11.52 7.29
C ASN A 272 -4.67 -12.23 8.57
N THR A 273 -5.80 -11.78 9.12
CA THR A 273 -6.44 -12.34 10.30
C THR A 273 -7.92 -12.59 10.05
N ASP A 274 -8.55 -13.39 10.90
CA ASP A 274 -9.99 -13.67 10.91
C ASP A 274 -10.77 -12.76 11.89
N SER A 275 -10.14 -11.71 12.38
CA SER A 275 -10.67 -10.85 13.43
C SER A 275 -10.22 -9.40 13.23
N GLY A 276 -11.13 -8.45 13.43
CA GLY A 276 -10.85 -7.00 13.49
C GLY A 276 -10.27 -6.54 14.84
N ALA A 277 -9.60 -7.42 15.59
CA ALA A 277 -8.87 -7.01 16.79
C ALA A 277 -7.71 -6.08 16.42
N THR A 278 -7.36 -5.16 17.31
CA THR A 278 -6.27 -4.20 17.13
C THR A 278 -5.14 -4.41 18.12
N ASP A 279 -3.95 -3.88 17.84
CA ASP A 279 -2.83 -3.91 18.79
C ASP A 279 -3.15 -3.01 20.01
N PRO A 280 -3.19 -3.55 21.25
CA PRO A 280 -3.46 -2.73 22.44
C PRO A 280 -2.50 -1.55 22.65
N LYS A 281 -1.31 -1.60 22.03
CA LYS A 281 -0.29 -0.55 22.10
C LYS A 281 -0.34 0.41 20.90
N CYS A 282 -1.30 0.28 19.99
CA CYS A 282 -1.50 1.12 18.81
C CYS A 282 -0.26 1.25 17.89
N ARG A 283 0.54 0.18 17.77
CA ARG A 283 1.84 0.22 17.04
C ARG A 283 1.73 -0.14 15.57
N VAL A 284 0.68 -0.83 15.16
CA VAL A 284 0.52 -1.35 13.80
C VAL A 284 -0.86 -1.01 13.27
N ARG A 285 -0.94 -0.74 11.99
CA ARG A 285 -2.21 -0.43 11.33
C ARG A 285 -3.05 -1.69 11.15
N VAL A 286 -4.36 -1.57 11.32
CA VAL A 286 -5.30 -2.66 11.04
C VAL A 286 -6.40 -2.17 10.11
N ASN A 287 -6.63 -2.90 9.03
CA ASN A 287 -7.62 -2.58 8.00
C ASN A 287 -8.59 -3.74 7.78
N CYS A 288 -9.75 -3.48 7.22
CA CYS A 288 -10.51 -4.52 6.57
C CYS A 288 -9.77 -5.00 5.31
N HIS A 289 -9.68 -6.30 5.10
CA HIS A 289 -9.21 -6.86 3.83
C HIS A 289 -10.31 -6.80 2.76
N ALA A 290 -9.92 -6.83 1.48
CA ALA A 290 -10.87 -6.88 0.37
C ALA A 290 -11.55 -8.26 0.22
N ALA A 291 -11.04 -9.31 0.85
CA ALA A 291 -11.79 -10.55 1.04
C ALA A 291 -12.75 -10.39 2.22
N PRO A 292 -14.06 -10.59 2.04
CA PRO A 292 -15.04 -10.48 3.12
C PRO A 292 -14.72 -11.39 4.31
N GLY A 293 -14.86 -10.86 5.55
CA GLY A 293 -14.55 -11.61 6.77
C GLY A 293 -13.07 -11.78 7.07
N VAL A 294 -12.19 -11.09 6.34
CA VAL A 294 -10.74 -11.04 6.57
C VAL A 294 -10.34 -9.62 6.95
N TRP A 295 -9.38 -9.51 7.85
CA TRP A 295 -8.71 -8.25 8.24
C TRP A 295 -7.22 -8.34 7.98
N GLN A 296 -6.56 -7.20 7.92
CA GLN A 296 -5.17 -7.11 7.55
C GLN A 296 -4.41 -6.21 8.51
N TYR A 297 -3.38 -6.75 9.14
CA TYR A 297 -2.37 -6.00 9.85
C TYR A 297 -1.33 -5.51 8.84
N GLU A 298 -1.08 -4.21 8.84
CA GLU A 298 -0.16 -3.55 7.91
C GLU A 298 0.94 -2.85 8.69
N ALA A 299 2.19 -3.24 8.42
CA ALA A 299 3.36 -2.60 8.98
C ALA A 299 4.26 -2.07 7.87
N LEU A 300 4.54 -0.76 7.91
CA LEU A 300 5.30 -0.06 6.89
C LEU A 300 6.78 0.08 7.30
N ALA A 301 7.68 -0.49 6.50
CA ALA A 301 9.10 -0.17 6.56
C ALA A 301 9.37 1.09 5.72
N PHE A 302 9.88 2.12 6.39
CA PHE A 302 9.96 3.45 5.82
C PHE A 302 11.17 3.61 4.88
N LYS A 303 10.91 3.88 3.63
CA LYS A 303 11.87 4.25 2.56
C LYS A 303 12.97 3.24 2.14
N PRO A 304 12.88 1.90 2.30
CA PRO A 304 13.98 1.00 1.90
C PRO A 304 14.39 1.17 0.43
N GLY A 305 13.44 1.19 -0.48
CA GLY A 305 13.72 1.35 -1.92
C GLY A 305 14.28 2.73 -2.28
N LEU A 306 13.95 3.77 -1.50
CA LEU A 306 14.53 5.11 -1.69
C LEU A 306 15.98 5.17 -1.19
N VAL A 307 16.29 4.53 -0.05
CA VAL A 307 17.67 4.39 0.45
C VAL A 307 18.52 3.63 -0.57
N MET A 308 17.95 2.56 -1.15
CA MET A 308 18.56 1.77 -2.19
C MET A 308 18.86 2.59 -3.46
N ARG A 309 17.88 3.38 -3.91
CA ARG A 309 18.04 4.27 -5.08
C ARG A 309 19.08 5.36 -4.83
N TRP A 310 19.03 5.99 -3.64
CA TRP A 310 20.03 6.96 -3.23
C TRP A 310 21.44 6.37 -3.27
N PHE A 311 21.64 5.15 -2.74
CA PHE A 311 22.93 4.48 -2.73
C PHE A 311 23.41 4.18 -4.17
N ARG A 312 22.53 3.60 -5.01
CA ARG A 312 22.83 3.37 -6.42
C ARG A 312 23.27 4.64 -7.14
N ASP A 313 22.51 5.73 -6.97
CA ASP A 313 22.73 6.97 -7.70
C ASP A 313 23.91 7.77 -7.13
N GLY A 314 24.21 7.64 -5.84
CA GLY A 314 25.31 8.32 -5.20
C GLY A 314 26.68 7.61 -5.30
N PHE A 315 26.70 6.27 -5.38
CA PHE A 315 27.95 5.51 -5.23
C PHE A 315 28.25 4.50 -6.34
N CYS A 316 27.31 4.20 -7.24
CA CYS A 316 27.43 3.11 -8.22
C CYS A 316 27.47 3.59 -9.66
N GLN A 317 28.22 4.66 -9.96
CA GLN A 317 28.34 5.20 -11.33
C GLN A 317 28.99 4.21 -12.29
N ALA A 318 30.04 3.52 -11.87
CA ALA A 318 30.72 2.52 -12.70
C ALA A 318 29.79 1.36 -13.05
N GLU A 319 28.99 0.89 -12.10
CA GLU A 319 28.00 -0.17 -12.33
C GLU A 319 26.85 0.31 -13.25
N LYS A 320 26.47 1.60 -13.16
CA LYS A 320 25.48 2.19 -14.09
C LYS A 320 26.02 2.24 -15.53
N GLU A 321 27.29 2.60 -15.71
CA GLU A 321 27.93 2.60 -17.04
C GLU A 321 28.10 1.19 -17.58
N GLN A 322 28.51 0.23 -16.74
CA GLN A 322 28.60 -1.17 -17.11
C GLN A 322 27.24 -1.73 -17.51
N ALA A 323 26.20 -1.52 -16.69
CA ALA A 323 24.84 -1.96 -16.96
C ALA A 323 24.32 -1.43 -18.31
N LYS A 324 24.58 -0.15 -18.59
CA LYS A 324 24.22 0.47 -19.86
C LYS A 324 24.96 -0.17 -21.04
N ALA A 325 26.25 -0.47 -20.90
CA ALA A 325 27.06 -1.10 -21.94
C ALA A 325 26.64 -2.55 -22.21
N GLU A 326 26.23 -3.27 -21.17
CA GLU A 326 25.81 -4.68 -21.24
C GLU A 326 24.31 -4.88 -21.50
N GLY A 327 23.50 -3.82 -21.47
CA GLY A 327 22.03 -3.91 -21.59
C GLY A 327 21.37 -4.65 -20.42
N ARG A 328 21.92 -4.52 -19.21
CA ARG A 328 21.48 -5.20 -17.98
C ARG A 328 20.92 -4.21 -16.95
N ASP A 329 20.22 -4.72 -15.95
CA ASP A 329 19.85 -3.92 -14.78
C ASP A 329 21.08 -3.68 -13.88
N VAL A 330 21.26 -2.44 -13.42
CA VAL A 330 22.37 -2.07 -12.52
C VAL A 330 22.32 -2.85 -11.20
N TYR A 331 21.15 -3.19 -10.73
CA TYR A 331 21.00 -3.97 -9.49
C TYR A 331 21.49 -5.42 -9.65
N ASP A 332 21.41 -6.00 -10.85
CA ASP A 332 21.98 -7.32 -11.12
C ASP A 332 23.50 -7.31 -10.95
N ILE A 333 24.17 -6.27 -11.45
CA ILE A 333 25.63 -6.10 -11.30
C ILE A 333 25.99 -5.90 -9.81
N MET A 334 25.24 -5.05 -9.12
CA MET A 334 25.47 -4.83 -7.69
C MET A 334 25.26 -6.12 -6.87
N ASN A 335 24.25 -6.92 -7.20
CA ASN A 335 23.96 -8.19 -6.55
C ASN A 335 25.08 -9.21 -6.80
N GLU A 336 25.65 -9.28 -8.01
CA GLU A 336 26.79 -10.15 -8.33
C GLU A 336 28.01 -9.90 -7.47
N HIS A 337 28.29 -8.65 -7.13
CA HIS A 337 29.37 -8.29 -6.22
C HIS A 337 29.04 -8.53 -4.73
N ALA A 338 27.77 -8.35 -4.36
CA ALA A 338 27.35 -8.45 -2.97
C ALA A 338 27.04 -9.89 -2.51
N LYS A 339 26.81 -10.84 -3.45
CA LYS A 339 26.39 -12.21 -3.12
C LYS A 339 27.44 -13.00 -2.31
N ASP A 340 28.73 -12.71 -2.51
CA ASP A 340 29.85 -13.38 -1.88
C ASP A 340 30.24 -12.75 -0.51
N ILE A 341 29.62 -11.64 -0.13
CA ILE A 341 29.77 -11.04 1.19
C ILE A 341 29.01 -11.93 2.19
N PRO A 342 29.61 -12.30 3.33
CA PRO A 342 28.96 -13.19 4.28
C PRO A 342 27.71 -12.57 4.90
N ALA A 343 26.83 -13.41 5.40
CA ALA A 343 25.68 -13.00 6.20
C ALA A 343 26.12 -12.10 7.34
N GLY A 344 25.37 -11.02 7.58
CA GLY A 344 25.67 -10.02 8.58
C GLY A 344 26.74 -8.99 8.19
N SER A 345 27.19 -8.96 6.90
CA SER A 345 28.08 -7.92 6.36
C SER A 345 29.30 -7.63 7.24
N TYR A 346 29.97 -8.68 7.75
CA TYR A 346 31.07 -8.61 8.71
C TYR A 346 30.73 -7.87 10.03
N GLY A 347 29.44 -7.85 10.42
CA GLY A 347 28.96 -7.12 11.60
C GLY A 347 28.60 -5.66 11.35
N MET A 348 28.77 -5.15 10.14
CA MET A 348 28.36 -3.79 9.78
C MET A 348 26.84 -3.66 9.80
N LEU A 349 26.35 -2.56 10.34
CA LEU A 349 24.94 -2.23 10.41
C LEU A 349 24.61 -1.01 9.55
N CYS A 350 23.51 -1.13 8.80
CA CYS A 350 22.78 0.01 8.25
C CYS A 350 21.51 0.19 9.08
N CYS A 351 21.26 1.37 9.63
CA CYS A 351 20.07 1.69 10.42
C CYS A 351 19.37 2.90 9.79
N PHE A 352 18.28 2.72 9.05
CA PHE A 352 17.56 3.82 8.40
C PHE A 352 16.09 3.95 8.80
N SER A 353 15.49 2.96 9.41
CA SER A 353 14.18 3.07 10.04
C SER A 353 14.00 2.01 11.12
N ASP A 354 13.00 2.17 11.98
CA ASP A 354 12.64 1.19 13.00
C ASP A 354 11.41 0.38 12.58
N VAL A 355 11.13 -0.65 13.34
CA VAL A 355 9.84 -1.33 13.35
C VAL A 355 8.74 -0.29 13.59
N MET A 356 7.64 -0.41 12.87
CA MET A 356 6.55 0.55 12.94
C MET A 356 6.06 0.77 14.38
N ASN A 357 5.85 2.01 14.73
CA ASN A 357 5.13 2.44 15.92
C ASN A 357 4.09 3.47 15.50
N TYR A 358 2.89 3.00 15.15
CA TYR A 358 1.94 3.77 14.38
C TYR A 358 1.47 5.05 15.10
N ILE A 359 1.24 4.99 16.42
CA ILE A 359 0.82 6.15 17.19
C ILE A 359 1.96 7.18 17.43
N HIS A 360 3.23 6.73 17.30
CA HIS A 360 4.42 7.58 17.43
C HIS A 360 5.33 7.43 16.23
N TRP A 361 4.78 7.63 15.06
CA TRP A 361 5.43 7.29 13.81
C TRP A 361 6.48 8.32 13.40
N THR A 362 7.70 8.10 13.85
CA THR A 362 8.88 8.92 13.55
C THR A 362 10.10 8.05 13.26
N HIS A 363 11.02 8.54 12.44
CA HIS A 363 12.25 7.84 12.07
C HIS A 363 13.46 8.77 12.15
N ALA A 364 14.56 8.26 12.72
CA ALA A 364 15.86 8.90 12.70
C ALA A 364 16.50 8.87 11.30
N ALA A 365 17.43 9.79 11.04
CA ALA A 365 18.19 9.78 9.79
C ALA A 365 19.05 8.52 9.64
N PRO A 366 19.27 8.01 8.39
CA PRO A 366 20.07 6.81 8.15
C PRO A 366 21.51 6.93 8.67
N THR A 367 22.01 5.84 9.23
CA THR A 367 23.41 5.70 9.65
C THR A 367 23.99 4.36 9.21
N PHE A 368 25.33 4.35 9.05
CA PHE A 368 26.11 3.13 8.95
C PHE A 368 27.09 3.09 10.12
N THR A 369 27.15 1.95 10.80
CA THR A 369 27.97 1.78 11.99
C THR A 369 28.70 0.44 11.97
N ASN A 370 29.69 0.29 12.87
CA ASN A 370 30.39 -0.96 13.11
C ASN A 370 31.15 -1.51 11.89
N PHE A 371 31.81 -0.61 11.13
CA PHE A 371 32.74 -1.00 10.08
C PHE A 371 34.19 -0.70 10.48
N GLU A 372 35.10 -1.47 9.94
CA GLU A 372 36.54 -1.33 10.16
C GLU A 372 37.26 -0.73 8.94
N LEU A 373 38.51 -0.30 9.11
CA LEU A 373 39.26 0.34 8.04
C LEU A 373 40.00 -0.69 7.15
N GLU A 374 39.29 -1.78 6.80
CA GLU A 374 39.75 -2.85 5.93
C GLU A 374 38.99 -2.78 4.57
N PRO A 375 39.59 -2.15 3.54
CA PRO A 375 38.88 -1.88 2.28
C PRO A 375 38.47 -3.14 1.50
N GLU A 376 39.18 -4.26 1.72
CA GLU A 376 38.81 -5.55 1.10
C GLU A 376 37.50 -6.10 1.65
N LYS A 377 37.16 -5.79 2.91
CA LYS A 377 35.91 -6.22 3.57
C LYS A 377 34.85 -5.13 3.54
N PHE A 378 35.23 -3.90 3.91
CA PHE A 378 34.29 -2.78 4.09
C PHE A 378 34.37 -1.83 2.89
N ASN A 379 33.77 -2.22 1.78
CA ASN A 379 33.67 -1.45 0.55
C ASN A 379 32.20 -1.19 0.17
N LYS A 380 31.97 -0.48 -0.91
CA LYS A 380 30.61 -0.11 -1.32
C LYS A 380 29.62 -1.28 -1.43
N TYR A 381 30.08 -2.47 -1.76
CA TYR A 381 29.20 -3.63 -1.87
C TYR A 381 28.79 -4.20 -0.50
N THR A 382 29.65 -4.06 0.51
CA THR A 382 29.29 -4.36 1.90
C THR A 382 28.25 -3.38 2.42
N PHE A 383 28.39 -2.08 2.12
CA PHE A 383 27.37 -1.08 2.43
C PHE A 383 26.06 -1.40 1.74
N TYR A 384 26.10 -1.78 0.46
CA TYR A 384 24.92 -2.21 -0.28
C TYR A 384 24.24 -3.41 0.37
N ARG A 385 25.02 -4.46 0.72
CA ARG A 385 24.46 -5.64 1.39
C ARG A 385 23.85 -5.30 2.74
N ALA A 386 24.49 -4.44 3.54
CA ALA A 386 23.94 -4.01 4.82
C ALA A 386 22.59 -3.27 4.67
N ILE A 387 22.35 -2.55 3.56
CA ILE A 387 21.02 -1.97 3.25
C ILE A 387 20.00 -3.08 3.02
N LEU A 388 20.34 -4.13 2.25
CA LEU A 388 19.45 -5.28 2.02
C LEU A 388 19.10 -5.97 3.33
N GLU A 389 20.11 -6.21 4.18
CA GLU A 389 19.97 -6.87 5.47
C GLU A 389 19.12 -6.04 6.44
N ASN A 390 19.35 -4.71 6.53
CA ASN A 390 18.50 -3.84 7.36
C ASN A 390 17.01 -3.95 6.99
N THR A 391 16.71 -3.99 5.70
CA THR A 391 15.32 -4.12 5.25
C THR A 391 14.71 -5.45 5.71
N ALA A 392 15.47 -6.55 5.62
CA ALA A 392 15.00 -7.85 6.10
C ALA A 392 14.84 -7.89 7.63
N LEU A 393 15.73 -7.20 8.39
CA LEU A 393 15.59 -7.05 9.85
C LEU A 393 14.31 -6.28 10.22
N LEU A 394 13.92 -5.27 9.43
CA LEU A 394 12.64 -4.58 9.59
C LEU A 394 11.46 -5.54 9.37
N VAL A 395 11.47 -6.34 8.31
CA VAL A 395 10.42 -7.35 8.05
C VAL A 395 10.32 -8.31 9.24
N ARG A 396 11.44 -8.82 9.75
CA ARG A 396 11.48 -9.65 10.96
C ARG A 396 10.84 -8.95 12.14
N GLY A 397 11.20 -7.70 12.39
CA GLY A 397 10.62 -6.91 13.48
C GLY A 397 9.12 -6.70 13.34
N HIS A 398 8.62 -6.54 12.11
CA HIS A 398 7.18 -6.45 11.84
C HIS A 398 6.46 -7.78 12.08
N ILE A 399 7.06 -8.92 11.72
CA ILE A 399 6.51 -10.25 12.05
C ILE A 399 6.41 -10.41 13.58
N GLU A 400 7.45 -10.05 14.34
CA GLU A 400 7.44 -10.11 15.80
C GLU A 400 6.38 -9.18 16.40
N LEU A 401 6.25 -7.94 15.89
CA LEU A 401 5.24 -6.98 16.30
C LEU A 401 3.82 -7.53 16.11
N VAL A 402 3.51 -8.09 14.94
CA VAL A 402 2.20 -8.65 14.63
C VAL A 402 1.94 -9.91 15.44
N ARG A 403 2.96 -10.76 15.64
CA ARG A 403 2.86 -11.93 16.53
C ARG A 403 2.55 -11.53 17.98
N GLU A 404 3.17 -10.47 18.51
CA GLU A 404 2.83 -9.95 19.84
C GLU A 404 1.38 -9.47 19.93
N ALA A 405 0.87 -8.83 18.86
CA ALA A 405 -0.48 -8.29 18.82
C ALA A 405 -1.57 -9.36 18.65
N THR A 406 -1.29 -10.41 17.84
CA THR A 406 -2.28 -11.39 17.40
C THR A 406 -2.12 -12.78 18.03
N GLY A 407 -0.92 -13.10 18.53
CA GLY A 407 -0.53 -14.47 18.91
C GLY A 407 -0.19 -15.37 17.71
N ASN A 408 -0.27 -14.88 16.48
CA ASN A 408 -0.08 -15.65 15.25
C ASN A 408 1.10 -15.11 14.42
N GLU A 409 1.69 -15.99 13.63
CA GLU A 409 2.72 -15.64 12.65
C GLU A 409 2.54 -16.50 11.38
N PRO A 410 3.01 -16.02 10.21
CA PRO A 410 2.87 -16.77 8.97
C PRO A 410 3.83 -17.96 8.92
N ASP A 411 3.43 -19.01 8.21
CA ASP A 411 4.33 -20.15 7.89
C ASP A 411 5.30 -19.80 6.76
N GLU A 412 4.85 -19.01 5.78
CA GLU A 412 5.63 -18.55 4.63
C GLU A 412 5.30 -17.10 4.28
N LEU A 413 6.16 -16.45 3.51
CA LEU A 413 5.99 -15.09 3.02
C LEU A 413 5.85 -15.08 1.51
N VAL A 414 4.89 -14.33 0.99
CA VAL A 414 4.85 -13.97 -0.43
C VAL A 414 5.61 -12.65 -0.61
N PHE A 415 6.67 -12.66 -1.44
CA PHE A 415 7.48 -11.48 -1.70
C PHE A 415 7.24 -10.96 -3.11
N ALA A 416 6.69 -9.76 -3.23
CA ALA A 416 6.31 -9.13 -4.48
C ALA A 416 6.86 -7.70 -4.61
N GLY A 417 6.64 -7.09 -5.76
CA GLY A 417 7.14 -5.75 -6.08
C GLY A 417 8.52 -5.74 -6.71
N GLY A 418 9.09 -4.55 -6.93
CA GLY A 418 10.35 -4.38 -7.65
C GLY A 418 11.55 -5.08 -7.00
N ALA A 419 11.58 -5.13 -5.68
CA ALA A 419 12.66 -5.74 -4.90
C ALA A 419 12.69 -7.28 -5.02
N SER A 420 11.55 -7.93 -5.24
CA SER A 420 11.47 -9.40 -5.39
C SER A 420 12.17 -9.92 -6.65
N LYS A 421 12.52 -9.04 -7.59
CA LYS A 421 13.35 -9.38 -8.76
C LYS A 421 14.77 -9.81 -8.35
N SER A 422 15.28 -9.34 -7.20
CA SER A 422 16.60 -9.69 -6.69
C SER A 422 16.58 -11.04 -5.94
N PRO A 423 17.21 -12.12 -6.48
CA PRO A 423 17.30 -13.39 -5.77
C PRO A 423 18.09 -13.25 -4.47
N LEU A 424 19.12 -12.40 -4.45
CA LEU A 424 19.90 -12.13 -3.25
C LEU A 424 19.04 -11.53 -2.13
N TRP A 425 18.20 -10.56 -2.45
CA TRP A 425 17.34 -9.92 -1.45
C TRP A 425 16.27 -10.88 -0.93
N ALA A 426 15.65 -11.67 -1.82
CA ALA A 426 14.68 -12.68 -1.44
C ALA A 426 15.28 -13.75 -0.50
N GLN A 427 16.53 -14.20 -0.78
CA GLN A 427 17.24 -15.12 0.11
C GLN A 427 17.57 -14.49 1.46
N ILE A 428 18.02 -13.23 1.49
CA ILE A 428 18.29 -12.51 2.74
C ILE A 428 17.00 -12.38 3.57
N VAL A 429 15.86 -12.08 2.95
CA VAL A 429 14.56 -12.04 3.66
C VAL A 429 14.24 -13.41 4.25
N ALA A 430 14.42 -14.50 3.49
CA ALA A 430 14.19 -15.85 4.00
C ALA A 430 15.11 -16.17 5.20
N ASP A 431 16.40 -15.90 5.09
CA ASP A 431 17.40 -16.21 6.11
C ASP A 431 17.17 -15.41 7.41
N VAL A 432 16.87 -14.11 7.28
CA VAL A 432 16.65 -13.21 8.42
C VAL A 432 15.36 -13.51 9.16
N THR A 433 14.30 -13.83 8.41
CA THR A 433 12.98 -14.10 8.99
C THR A 433 12.80 -15.55 9.44
N GLY A 434 13.64 -16.47 8.94
CA GLY A 434 13.48 -17.91 9.14
C GLY A 434 12.24 -18.48 8.46
N LYS A 435 11.68 -17.76 7.48
CA LYS A 435 10.46 -18.16 6.77
C LYS A 435 10.78 -18.51 5.31
N ARG A 436 10.07 -19.49 4.76
CA ARG A 436 10.06 -19.70 3.31
C ARG A 436 9.55 -18.46 2.61
N VAL A 437 10.21 -18.03 1.54
CA VAL A 437 9.81 -16.88 0.72
C VAL A 437 9.44 -17.36 -0.67
N LYS A 438 8.23 -17.05 -1.12
CA LYS A 438 7.72 -17.38 -2.46
C LYS A 438 7.59 -16.09 -3.28
N VAL A 439 8.06 -16.10 -4.50
CA VAL A 439 7.98 -14.98 -5.45
C VAL A 439 6.99 -15.33 -6.56
N PRO A 440 5.90 -14.57 -6.74
CA PRO A 440 4.94 -14.83 -7.81
C PRO A 440 5.42 -14.29 -9.16
N VAL A 441 4.94 -14.91 -10.26
CA VAL A 441 5.05 -14.37 -11.62
C VAL A 441 3.92 -13.37 -11.81
N VAL A 442 4.07 -12.17 -11.26
CA VAL A 442 3.06 -11.12 -11.44
C VAL A 442 3.75 -9.77 -11.68
N LYS A 443 3.25 -9.01 -12.67
CA LYS A 443 3.76 -7.67 -12.96
C LYS A 443 2.90 -6.60 -12.30
N GLU A 444 1.59 -6.80 -12.26
CA GLU A 444 0.57 -5.86 -11.81
C GLU A 444 -0.33 -6.57 -10.77
N ALA A 445 0.22 -6.82 -9.56
CA ALA A 445 -0.48 -7.59 -8.53
C ALA A 445 -1.84 -6.95 -8.15
N THR A 446 -1.86 -5.65 -7.95
CA THR A 446 -3.05 -4.89 -7.57
C THR A 446 -4.15 -4.99 -8.63
N ALA A 447 -3.79 -4.79 -9.91
CA ALA A 447 -4.74 -4.91 -11.01
C ALA A 447 -5.22 -6.36 -11.20
N LEU A 448 -4.34 -7.36 -10.97
CA LEU A 448 -4.74 -8.77 -11.01
C LEU A 448 -5.74 -9.09 -9.90
N GLY A 449 -5.53 -8.56 -8.68
CA GLY A 449 -6.48 -8.68 -7.58
C GLY A 449 -7.85 -8.11 -7.93
N ALA A 450 -7.89 -6.93 -8.57
CA ALA A 450 -9.14 -6.35 -9.07
C ALA A 450 -9.80 -7.23 -10.14
N ALA A 451 -9.02 -7.80 -11.06
CA ALA A 451 -9.56 -8.73 -12.07
C ALA A 451 -10.10 -10.03 -11.43
N ILE A 452 -9.47 -10.53 -10.38
CA ILE A 452 -9.97 -11.70 -9.62
C ILE A 452 -11.33 -11.36 -8.99
N LEU A 453 -11.47 -10.18 -8.36
CA LEU A 453 -12.76 -9.72 -7.82
C LEU A 453 -13.80 -9.57 -8.94
N ALA A 454 -13.44 -9.00 -10.09
CA ALA A 454 -14.33 -8.90 -11.23
C ALA A 454 -14.85 -10.27 -11.67
N GLY A 455 -13.95 -11.26 -11.78
CA GLY A 455 -14.32 -12.63 -12.15
C GLY A 455 -15.18 -13.33 -11.10
N TYR A 456 -14.89 -13.13 -9.81
CA TYR A 456 -15.69 -13.63 -8.70
C TYR A 456 -17.12 -13.05 -8.72
N GLY A 457 -17.24 -11.72 -8.84
CA GLY A 457 -18.53 -11.04 -8.83
C GLY A 457 -19.50 -11.45 -9.93
N VAL A 458 -18.99 -11.95 -11.06
CA VAL A 458 -19.79 -12.47 -12.17
C VAL A 458 -19.79 -14.00 -12.29
N GLY A 459 -19.28 -14.71 -11.27
CA GLY A 459 -19.34 -16.16 -11.16
C GLY A 459 -18.37 -16.93 -12.08
N ILE A 460 -17.31 -16.28 -12.59
CA ILE A 460 -16.22 -16.96 -13.31
C ILE A 460 -15.38 -17.79 -12.34
N TYR A 461 -15.11 -17.23 -11.14
CA TYR A 461 -14.44 -17.93 -10.06
C TYR A 461 -15.44 -18.26 -8.94
N PRO A 462 -15.37 -19.47 -8.34
CA PRO A 462 -16.31 -19.87 -7.28
C PRO A 462 -16.13 -19.07 -5.99
N SER A 463 -14.88 -18.66 -5.68
CA SER A 463 -14.51 -17.81 -4.56
C SER A 463 -13.31 -16.95 -4.91
N ILE A 464 -13.01 -15.94 -4.09
CA ILE A 464 -11.83 -15.09 -4.26
C ILE A 464 -10.55 -15.92 -4.12
N ALA A 465 -10.48 -16.79 -3.11
CA ALA A 465 -9.32 -17.64 -2.85
C ALA A 465 -9.07 -18.65 -3.99
N GLU A 466 -10.12 -19.32 -4.47
CA GLU A 466 -10.00 -20.24 -5.61
C GLU A 466 -9.62 -19.50 -6.91
N GLY A 467 -10.18 -18.31 -7.13
CA GLY A 467 -9.80 -17.42 -8.23
C GLY A 467 -8.30 -17.08 -8.17
N ALA A 468 -7.83 -16.59 -7.03
CA ALA A 468 -6.41 -16.26 -6.82
C ALA A 468 -5.51 -17.48 -7.02
N ALA A 469 -5.84 -18.63 -6.41
CA ALA A 469 -5.08 -19.87 -6.54
C ALA A 469 -5.02 -20.39 -7.99
N SER A 470 -6.05 -20.17 -8.79
CA SER A 470 -6.11 -20.63 -10.18
C SER A 470 -5.27 -19.80 -11.16
N VAL A 471 -5.10 -18.49 -10.87
CA VAL A 471 -4.45 -17.56 -11.81
C VAL A 471 -3.02 -17.16 -11.40
N VAL A 472 -2.69 -17.16 -10.11
CA VAL A 472 -1.35 -16.79 -9.62
C VAL A 472 -0.38 -17.92 -9.85
N LYS A 473 0.71 -17.62 -10.56
CA LYS A 473 1.80 -18.56 -10.84
C LYS A 473 3.02 -18.18 -10.02
N TRP A 474 3.82 -19.18 -9.64
CA TRP A 474 5.02 -18.99 -8.84
C TRP A 474 6.28 -19.03 -9.72
N ASP A 475 7.18 -18.09 -9.52
CA ASP A 475 8.48 -18.00 -10.20
C ASP A 475 9.55 -18.78 -9.42
N ARG A 476 9.79 -18.37 -8.17
CA ARG A 476 10.87 -18.88 -7.34
C ARG A 476 10.43 -19.06 -5.89
N THR A 477 11.11 -19.99 -5.21
CA THR A 477 10.97 -20.20 -3.77
C THR A 477 12.35 -20.21 -3.12
N PHE A 478 12.47 -19.57 -1.98
CA PHE A 478 13.70 -19.48 -1.19
C PHE A 478 13.45 -20.09 0.19
N GLU A 479 14.22 -21.11 0.53
CA GLU A 479 14.23 -21.68 1.87
C GLU A 479 15.26 -20.94 2.73
N PRO A 480 14.99 -20.72 4.03
CA PRO A 480 15.96 -20.12 4.92
C PRO A 480 17.18 -21.02 5.10
N ASN A 481 18.38 -20.44 5.04
CA ASN A 481 19.62 -21.17 5.36
C ASN A 481 19.82 -21.20 6.88
N PRO A 482 19.73 -22.38 7.53
CA PRO A 482 19.86 -22.48 8.98
C PRO A 482 21.24 -22.08 9.51
N ASP A 483 22.29 -22.16 8.69
CA ASP A 483 23.64 -21.77 9.07
C ASP A 483 23.77 -20.26 9.29
N ASN A 484 22.90 -19.45 8.66
CA ASN A 484 22.86 -18.00 8.82
C ASN A 484 22.04 -17.53 10.04
N ALA A 485 21.20 -18.40 10.60
CA ALA A 485 20.27 -18.04 11.67
C ALA A 485 20.97 -17.44 12.92
N PRO A 486 22.09 -18.00 13.45
CA PRO A 486 22.75 -17.41 14.61
C PRO A 486 23.34 -16.03 14.33
N VAL A 487 23.87 -15.82 13.11
CA VAL A 487 24.45 -14.54 12.68
C VAL A 487 23.35 -13.47 12.63
N TYR A 488 22.22 -13.76 12.00
CA TYR A 488 21.12 -12.82 11.90
C TYR A 488 20.38 -12.59 13.23
N GLU A 489 20.38 -13.56 14.14
CA GLU A 489 19.87 -13.33 15.50
C GLU A 489 20.72 -12.31 16.24
N GLU A 490 22.05 -12.48 16.26
CA GLU A 490 22.97 -11.53 16.90
C GLU A 490 22.88 -10.14 16.25
N LEU A 491 22.85 -10.10 14.90
CA LEU A 491 22.74 -8.86 14.14
C LEU A 491 21.43 -8.11 14.48
N TYR A 492 20.31 -8.84 14.56
CA TYR A 492 19.01 -8.26 14.88
C TYR A 492 18.98 -7.64 16.28
N GLN A 493 19.49 -8.35 17.28
CA GLN A 493 19.56 -7.85 18.65
C GLN A 493 20.46 -6.61 18.75
N THR A 494 21.57 -6.59 18.00
CA THR A 494 22.47 -5.45 17.95
C THR A 494 21.84 -4.28 17.22
N TRP A 495 21.20 -4.53 16.08
CA TRP A 495 20.48 -3.52 15.30
C TRP A 495 19.40 -2.81 16.12
N ARG A 496 18.59 -3.54 16.91
CA ARG A 496 17.56 -2.96 17.79
C ARG A 496 18.17 -1.99 18.80
N LYS A 497 19.30 -2.36 19.41
CA LYS A 497 20.01 -1.52 20.38
C LYS A 497 20.60 -0.27 19.73
N VAL A 498 21.25 -0.42 18.58
CA VAL A 498 21.88 0.69 17.84
C VAL A 498 20.82 1.67 17.37
N TYR A 499 19.72 1.18 16.77
CA TYR A 499 18.65 2.07 16.32
C TYR A 499 18.01 2.85 17.48
N LYS A 500 17.80 2.20 18.62
CA LYS A 500 17.28 2.88 19.81
C LYS A 500 18.15 4.07 20.22
N GLN A 501 19.47 3.90 20.26
CA GLN A 501 20.39 5.00 20.60
C GLN A 501 20.40 6.10 19.53
N GLN A 502 20.36 5.71 18.27
CA GLN A 502 20.25 6.66 17.15
C GLN A 502 18.96 7.48 17.22
N PHE A 503 17.85 6.85 17.59
CA PHE A 503 16.56 7.52 17.75
C PHE A 503 16.59 8.51 18.92
N GLU A 504 17.19 8.14 20.07
CA GLU A 504 17.37 9.02 21.22
C GLU A 504 18.21 10.27 20.87
N LEU A 505 19.27 10.12 20.06
CA LEU A 505 20.05 11.25 19.56
C LEU A 505 19.22 12.17 18.64
N SER A 506 18.35 11.61 17.83
CA SER A 506 17.46 12.38 16.96
C SER A 506 16.41 13.15 17.76
N GLU A 507 15.78 12.52 18.75
CA GLU A 507 14.80 13.18 19.64
C GLU A 507 15.45 14.28 20.50
N ALA A 508 16.70 14.10 20.90
CA ALA A 508 17.48 15.14 21.60
C ALA A 508 17.97 16.28 20.68
N GLY A 509 17.68 16.23 19.36
CA GLY A 509 18.13 17.23 18.39
C GLY A 509 19.62 17.20 18.09
N VAL A 510 20.35 16.17 18.52
CA VAL A 510 21.79 16.00 18.26
C VAL A 510 22.01 15.56 16.81
N THR A 511 21.17 14.68 16.30
CA THR A 511 21.13 14.26 14.89
C THR A 511 19.79 14.62 14.28
N LYS A 512 19.72 14.61 12.93
CA LYS A 512 18.47 14.90 12.22
C LYS A 512 17.49 13.72 12.29
N GLY A 513 16.19 14.02 12.32
CA GLY A 513 15.15 13.05 11.96
C GLY A 513 15.10 12.84 10.44
N MET A 514 14.72 11.66 10.00
CA MET A 514 14.43 11.40 8.58
C MET A 514 13.00 11.79 8.23
N TRP A 515 12.09 11.52 9.12
CA TRP A 515 10.66 11.78 8.91
C TRP A 515 9.87 11.71 10.22
N ARG A 516 8.78 12.43 10.27
CA ARG A 516 7.80 12.43 11.36
C ARG A 516 6.41 12.50 10.73
N ALA A 517 5.45 11.74 11.25
CA ALA A 517 4.08 11.81 10.77
C ALA A 517 3.46 13.19 11.04
N PRO A 518 2.56 13.68 10.16
CA PRO A 518 1.89 14.96 10.36
C PRO A 518 1.23 15.06 11.75
N GLY A 519 1.42 16.19 12.43
CA GLY A 519 0.84 16.49 13.74
C GLY A 519 1.55 15.88 14.95
N LEU A 520 2.65 15.12 14.73
CA LEU A 520 3.45 14.54 15.82
C LEU A 520 4.68 15.38 16.19
#